data_c4466f6dbbcf73cead07404e17b60300
#
_entry.id   c4466f6dbbcf73cead07404e17b60300
#
_cell.length_a   1.000
_cell.length_b   1.000
_cell.length_c   1.000
_cell.angle_alpha   90.00
_cell.angle_beta   90.00
_cell.angle_gamma   90.00
#
_symmetry.space_group_name_H-M   'P 1'
#
loop_
_entity.id
_entity.type
_entity.pdbx_description
1 polymer ?
#
loop_
_entity_poly.entity_id
_entity_poly.type
_entity_poly.pdbx_seq_one_letter_code
_entity_poly.pdbx_strand_id
1 'polypeptide(L)'
;SLEIQRAPKTDKIEFFHPADAPYLSVVTPSTHDMSTIRGWWEEDREVTQRFYNHELGHWGDAPYFCEWWVCRDILLQHLYSPAMWSIFQWQDLMSISPNLRRDNPEAERINVPSNSFHSWRYRMHIALEDLMKEDDFNNTLRNYIKQAGR
;
A
#
# COMPACT_ATOMS: atom_id res chain seq x y z
N SER A 1 -8.33 -15.14 -8.20
CA SER A 1 -7.21 -15.30 -7.25
C SER A 1 -6.91 -14.00 -6.53
N LEU A 2 -6.22 -14.07 -5.40
CA LEU A 2 -5.70 -12.93 -4.66
C LEU A 2 -4.20 -12.81 -4.92
N GLU A 3 -3.76 -11.67 -5.40
CA GLU A 3 -2.36 -11.38 -5.68
C GLU A 3 -1.87 -10.25 -4.77
N ILE A 4 -0.88 -10.56 -3.93
CA ILE A 4 -0.28 -9.62 -2.98
C ILE A 4 1.13 -9.32 -3.45
N GLN A 5 1.43 -8.06 -3.76
CA GLN A 5 2.71 -7.67 -4.37
C GLN A 5 3.92 -8.11 -3.55
N ARG A 6 3.85 -8.00 -2.22
CA ARG A 6 4.93 -8.30 -1.28
C ARG A 6 4.94 -9.74 -0.76
N ALA A 7 3.97 -10.55 -1.19
CA ALA A 7 3.83 -11.95 -0.79
C ALA A 7 3.37 -12.80 -1.98
N PRO A 8 4.26 -13.00 -2.97
CA PRO A 8 3.93 -13.80 -4.15
C PRO A 8 3.67 -15.26 -3.75
N LYS A 9 2.86 -15.95 -4.54
CA LYS A 9 2.47 -17.35 -4.33
C LYS A 9 3.57 -18.36 -4.65
N THR A 10 4.66 -17.90 -5.22
CA THR A 10 5.81 -18.72 -5.61
C THR A 10 7.10 -18.10 -5.08
N ASP A 11 8.06 -18.93 -4.72
CA ASP A 11 9.40 -18.53 -4.31
C ASP A 11 10.35 -18.20 -5.49
N LYS A 12 9.86 -18.34 -6.72
CA LYS A 12 10.62 -18.02 -7.94
C LYS A 12 10.77 -16.52 -8.19
N ILE A 13 9.91 -15.71 -7.59
CA ILE A 13 9.92 -14.25 -7.69
C ILE A 13 9.88 -13.65 -6.29
N GLU A 14 10.57 -12.54 -6.10
CA GLU A 14 10.57 -11.83 -4.82
C GLU A 14 9.31 -10.98 -4.63
N PHE A 15 8.84 -10.36 -5.71
CA PHE A 15 7.65 -9.52 -5.72
C PHE A 15 6.74 -9.89 -6.88
N PHE A 16 5.45 -9.74 -6.69
CA PHE A 16 4.46 -9.88 -7.76
C PHE A 16 4.16 -8.49 -8.35
N HIS A 17 4.39 -8.31 -9.64
CA HIS A 17 4.06 -7.04 -10.29
C HIS A 17 2.55 -6.99 -10.60
N PRO A 18 1.82 -5.96 -10.15
CA PRO A 18 0.37 -5.88 -10.37
C PRO A 18 -0.06 -5.89 -11.85
N ALA A 19 0.81 -5.46 -12.76
CA ALA A 19 0.55 -5.52 -14.21
C ALA A 19 0.44 -6.95 -14.77
N ASP A 20 1.01 -7.92 -14.07
CA ASP A 20 0.99 -9.34 -14.48
C ASP A 20 -0.23 -10.10 -13.95
N ALA A 21 -1.12 -9.43 -13.24
CA ALA A 21 -2.29 -10.06 -12.65
C ALA A 21 -3.28 -10.51 -13.74
N PRO A 22 -3.85 -11.73 -13.63
CA PRO A 22 -4.93 -12.14 -14.51
C PRO A 22 -6.19 -11.30 -14.26
N TYR A 23 -7.06 -11.17 -15.27
CA TYR A 23 -8.28 -10.39 -15.12
C TYR A 23 -9.16 -10.88 -13.94
N LEU A 24 -9.38 -12.19 -13.83
CA LEU A 24 -10.19 -12.76 -12.74
C LEU A 24 -9.39 -12.87 -11.44
N SER A 25 -8.91 -11.72 -10.95
CA SER A 25 -8.14 -11.65 -9.71
C SER A 25 -8.44 -10.37 -8.93
N VAL A 26 -7.95 -10.36 -7.70
CA VAL A 26 -7.87 -9.20 -6.80
C VAL A 26 -6.40 -8.89 -6.59
N VAL A 27 -6.01 -7.65 -6.77
CA VAL A 27 -4.69 -7.15 -6.37
C VAL A 27 -4.82 -6.27 -5.14
N THR A 28 -3.86 -6.39 -4.24
CA THR A 28 -3.77 -5.56 -3.04
C THR A 28 -2.30 -5.39 -2.62
N PRO A 29 -1.90 -4.21 -2.16
CA PRO A 29 -0.56 -4.03 -1.61
C PRO A 29 -0.39 -4.64 -0.22
N SER A 30 -1.47 -4.73 0.56
CA SER A 30 -1.43 -5.18 1.94
C SER A 30 -2.74 -5.84 2.37
N THR A 31 -2.63 -6.77 3.33
CA THR A 31 -3.78 -7.33 4.04
C THR A 31 -3.69 -6.98 5.54
N HIS A 32 -4.77 -7.22 6.28
CA HIS A 32 -4.81 -6.97 7.72
C HIS A 32 -3.84 -7.87 8.52
N ASP A 33 -3.34 -8.96 7.94
CA ASP A 33 -2.42 -9.89 8.59
C ASP A 33 -0.94 -9.56 8.38
N MET A 34 -0.64 -8.47 7.68
CA MET A 34 0.72 -8.04 7.40
C MET A 34 0.89 -6.55 7.68
N SER A 35 2.13 -6.08 7.68
CA SER A 35 2.43 -4.66 7.81
C SER A 35 1.77 -3.85 6.69
N THR A 36 1.38 -2.62 6.99
CA THR A 36 1.05 -1.64 5.94
C THR A 36 2.26 -1.41 5.03
N ILE A 37 2.06 -0.77 3.88
CA ILE A 37 3.17 -0.40 2.98
C ILE A 37 4.26 0.34 3.77
N ARG A 38 3.88 1.32 4.58
CA ARG A 38 4.82 2.15 5.34
C ARG A 38 5.56 1.36 6.40
N GLY A 39 4.87 0.49 7.15
CA GLY A 39 5.50 -0.36 8.15
C GLY A 39 6.49 -1.34 7.51
N TRP A 40 6.10 -1.99 6.42
CA TRP A 40 6.96 -2.90 5.68
C TRP A 40 8.21 -2.22 5.14
N TRP A 41 8.11 -0.99 4.68
CA TRP A 41 9.23 -0.24 4.12
C TRP A 41 10.44 -0.14 5.07
N GLU A 42 10.18 -0.11 6.36
CA GLU A 42 11.19 0.03 7.40
C GLU A 42 11.72 -1.31 7.95
N GLU A 43 11.14 -2.46 7.53
CA GLU A 43 11.49 -3.77 8.09
C GLU A 43 12.84 -4.28 7.60
N ASP A 44 13.13 -4.16 6.31
CA ASP A 44 14.36 -4.67 5.68
C ASP A 44 14.83 -3.75 4.56
N ARG A 45 15.93 -3.06 4.81
CA ARG A 45 16.47 -2.07 3.88
C ARG A 45 16.91 -2.68 2.54
N GLU A 46 17.49 -3.85 2.54
CA GLU A 46 17.95 -4.50 1.31
C GLU A 46 16.79 -4.90 0.41
N VAL A 47 15.72 -5.42 1.01
CA VAL A 47 14.49 -5.79 0.29
C VAL A 47 13.83 -4.57 -0.32
N THR A 48 13.65 -3.50 0.44
CA THR A 48 13.01 -2.27 -0.05
C THR A 48 13.86 -1.53 -1.06
N GLN A 49 15.20 -1.62 -0.97
CA GLN A 49 16.09 -1.07 -1.99
C GLN A 49 15.89 -1.79 -3.34
N ARG A 50 15.81 -3.12 -3.35
CA ARG A 50 15.52 -3.88 -4.58
C ARG A 50 14.13 -3.55 -5.12
N PHE A 51 13.14 -3.47 -4.26
CA PHE A 51 11.78 -3.07 -4.64
C PHE A 51 11.76 -1.68 -5.30
N TYR A 52 12.42 -0.72 -4.69
CA TYR A 52 12.55 0.64 -5.19
C TYR A 52 13.16 0.70 -6.59
N ASN A 53 14.23 -0.04 -6.82
CA ASN A 53 14.92 -0.04 -8.11
C ASN A 53 14.18 -0.88 -9.15
N HIS A 54 13.74 -2.10 -8.82
CA HIS A 54 13.24 -3.08 -9.79
C HIS A 54 11.73 -3.02 -9.99
N GLU A 55 10.96 -2.81 -8.92
CA GLU A 55 9.50 -2.77 -9.02
C GLU A 55 8.98 -1.36 -9.30
N LEU A 56 9.55 -0.35 -8.68
CA LEU A 56 9.17 1.05 -8.89
C LEU A 56 9.96 1.74 -10.00
N GLY A 57 11.07 1.16 -10.45
CA GLY A 57 11.90 1.68 -11.54
C GLY A 57 12.66 2.96 -11.21
N HIS A 58 12.94 3.22 -9.94
CA HIS A 58 13.71 4.39 -9.53
C HIS A 58 15.21 4.11 -9.47
N TRP A 59 16.01 5.15 -9.70
CA TRP A 59 17.46 5.11 -9.59
C TRP A 59 17.94 5.56 -8.21
N GLY A 60 19.11 5.07 -7.82
CA GLY A 60 19.79 5.51 -6.60
C GLY A 60 19.23 4.85 -5.34
N ASP A 61 19.51 5.49 -4.21
CA ASP A 61 19.11 4.98 -2.92
C ASP A 61 17.63 5.19 -2.62
N ALA A 62 16.96 4.15 -2.14
CA ALA A 62 15.59 4.27 -1.67
C ALA A 62 15.52 5.19 -0.44
N PRO A 63 14.46 6.01 -0.29
CA PRO A 63 14.25 6.78 0.93
C PRO A 63 14.24 5.87 2.16
N TYR A 64 14.76 6.38 3.29
CA TYR A 64 14.74 5.62 4.54
C TYR A 64 13.31 5.36 5.01
N PHE A 65 12.45 6.38 5.00
CA PHE A 65 11.03 6.26 5.26
C PHE A 65 10.25 6.12 3.96
N CYS A 66 9.08 5.47 4.02
CA CYS A 66 8.20 5.36 2.88
C CYS A 66 7.52 6.70 2.61
N GLU A 67 8.09 7.50 1.76
CA GLU A 67 7.58 8.80 1.38
C GLU A 67 6.21 8.69 0.70
N TRP A 68 5.40 9.73 0.81
CA TRP A 68 4.05 9.75 0.23
C TRP A 68 4.03 9.43 -1.27
N TRP A 69 5.04 9.89 -2.01
CA TRP A 69 5.12 9.64 -3.45
C TRP A 69 5.49 8.18 -3.77
N VAL A 70 6.23 7.51 -2.89
CA VAL A 70 6.46 6.05 -3.00
C VAL A 70 5.14 5.30 -2.81
N CYS A 71 4.38 5.67 -1.78
CA CYS A 71 3.05 5.09 -1.53
C CYS A 71 2.11 5.33 -2.71
N ARG A 72 2.15 6.53 -3.31
CA ARG A 72 1.40 6.85 -4.52
C ARG A 72 1.79 5.95 -5.68
N ASP A 73 3.08 5.75 -5.93
CA ASP A 73 3.53 4.91 -7.04
C ASP A 73 3.03 3.46 -6.88
N ILE A 74 3.06 2.92 -5.67
CA ILE A 74 2.52 1.59 -5.35
C ILE A 74 1.00 1.57 -5.59
N LEU A 75 0.28 2.58 -5.12
CA LEU A 75 -1.16 2.71 -5.36
C LEU A 75 -1.48 2.70 -6.86
N LEU A 76 -0.76 3.48 -7.64
CA LEU A 76 -0.97 3.57 -9.09
C LEU A 76 -0.68 2.26 -9.79
N GLN A 77 0.35 1.51 -9.43
CA GLN A 77 0.59 0.18 -9.98
C GLN A 77 -0.62 -0.75 -9.80
N HIS A 78 -1.27 -0.70 -8.64
CA HIS A 78 -2.46 -1.51 -8.36
C HIS A 78 -3.71 -1.00 -9.09
N LEU A 79 -3.87 0.32 -9.21
CA LEU A 79 -4.99 0.89 -9.96
C LEU A 79 -4.90 0.60 -11.46
N TYR A 80 -3.70 0.60 -12.04
CA TYR A 80 -3.47 0.29 -13.45
C TYR A 80 -3.35 -1.21 -13.74
N SER A 81 -3.46 -2.06 -12.74
CA SER A 81 -3.47 -3.51 -12.94
C SER A 81 -4.65 -3.96 -13.80
N PRO A 82 -4.48 -4.99 -14.66
CA PRO A 82 -5.59 -5.59 -15.39
C PRO A 82 -6.55 -6.41 -14.49
N ALA A 83 -6.23 -6.61 -13.22
CA ALA A 83 -7.10 -7.33 -12.28
C ALA A 83 -8.49 -6.70 -12.21
N MET A 84 -9.51 -7.55 -12.08
CA MET A 84 -10.89 -7.09 -11.95
C MET A 84 -11.06 -6.14 -10.77
N TRP A 85 -10.42 -6.42 -9.65
CA TRP A 85 -10.51 -5.62 -8.44
C TRP A 85 -9.14 -5.22 -7.91
N SER A 86 -9.02 -3.96 -7.53
CA SER A 86 -7.92 -3.42 -6.71
C SER A 86 -8.50 -3.03 -5.37
N ILE A 87 -8.06 -3.70 -4.31
CA ILE A 87 -8.56 -3.47 -2.95
C ILE A 87 -7.42 -2.93 -2.08
N PHE A 88 -7.72 -1.88 -1.33
CA PHE A 88 -6.75 -1.19 -0.49
C PHE A 88 -7.26 -1.10 0.95
N GLN A 89 -6.35 -1.24 1.89
CA GLN A 89 -6.63 -0.82 3.26
C GLN A 89 -6.70 0.70 3.32
N TRP A 90 -7.50 1.22 4.23
CA TRP A 90 -7.59 2.66 4.47
C TRP A 90 -6.21 3.29 4.76
N GLN A 91 -5.40 2.62 5.55
CA GLN A 91 -4.06 3.07 5.91
C GLN A 91 -3.17 3.29 4.69
N ASP A 92 -3.23 2.39 3.72
CA ASP A 92 -2.45 2.49 2.48
C ASP A 92 -3.00 3.57 1.55
N LEU A 93 -4.31 3.78 1.51
CA LEU A 93 -4.89 4.91 0.78
C LEU A 93 -4.46 6.26 1.39
N MET A 94 -4.54 6.38 2.70
CA MET A 94 -4.18 7.60 3.42
C MET A 94 -2.68 7.91 3.32
N SER A 95 -1.85 6.89 3.12
CA SER A 95 -0.39 7.03 3.07
C SER A 95 0.11 7.93 1.93
N ILE A 96 -0.70 8.15 0.89
CA ILE A 96 -0.37 9.06 -0.21
C ILE A 96 -0.48 10.54 0.16
N SER A 97 -1.07 10.85 1.32
CA SER A 97 -1.22 12.23 1.80
C SER A 97 -0.27 12.49 2.97
N PRO A 98 0.74 13.34 2.80
CA PRO A 98 1.66 13.66 3.90
C PRO A 98 0.97 14.34 5.08
N ASN A 99 -0.17 15.00 4.84
CA ASN A 99 -0.92 15.72 5.88
C ASN A 99 -1.87 14.83 6.68
N LEU A 100 -2.37 13.74 6.08
CA LEU A 100 -3.38 12.89 6.71
C LEU A 100 -2.79 11.65 7.36
N ARG A 101 -1.67 11.13 6.84
CA ARG A 101 -1.07 9.92 7.38
C ARG A 101 -0.51 10.12 8.78
N ARG A 102 -0.53 9.08 9.60
CA ARG A 102 0.06 9.13 10.94
C ARG A 102 1.58 9.24 10.89
N ASP A 103 2.18 9.84 11.92
CA ASP A 103 3.63 9.90 12.04
C ASP A 103 4.24 8.51 12.21
N ASN A 104 3.68 7.68 13.10
CA ASN A 104 4.16 6.33 13.36
C ASN A 104 3.39 5.28 12.53
N PRO A 105 4.03 4.64 11.53
CA PRO A 105 3.38 3.62 10.71
C PRO A 105 2.98 2.36 11.49
N GLU A 106 3.67 2.01 12.57
CA GLU A 106 3.30 0.85 13.40
C GLU A 106 1.95 1.02 14.10
N ALA A 107 1.54 2.25 14.37
CA ALA A 107 0.23 2.54 14.94
C ALA A 107 -0.94 2.23 13.97
N GLU A 108 -0.64 1.99 12.70
CA GLU A 108 -1.61 1.71 11.65
C GLU A 108 -1.84 0.21 11.43
N ARG A 109 -1.03 -0.64 12.05
CA ARG A 109 -1.13 -2.09 11.87
C ARG A 109 -2.36 -2.67 12.59
N ILE A 110 -3.10 -3.54 11.91
CA ILE A 110 -4.33 -4.15 12.45
C ILE A 110 -4.00 -5.42 13.23
N ASN A 111 -3.28 -6.34 12.62
CA ASN A 111 -3.00 -7.65 13.20
C ASN A 111 -1.50 -7.99 13.13
N VAL A 112 -1.03 -8.72 14.13
CA VAL A 112 0.32 -9.29 14.21
C VAL A 112 0.16 -10.79 14.48
N PRO A 113 0.02 -11.64 13.44
CA PRO A 113 -0.30 -13.06 13.60
C PRO A 113 0.70 -13.85 14.46
N SER A 114 1.96 -13.41 14.48
CA SER A 114 3.01 -14.02 15.29
C SER A 114 2.91 -13.70 16.79
N ASN A 115 2.05 -12.75 17.18
CA ASN A 115 1.86 -12.33 18.56
C ASN A 115 0.46 -12.70 19.05
N SER A 116 0.35 -13.80 19.80
CA SER A 116 -0.93 -14.28 20.33
C SER A 116 -1.59 -13.34 21.34
N PHE A 117 -0.85 -12.36 21.87
CA PHE A 117 -1.38 -11.36 22.80
C PHE A 117 -1.81 -10.07 22.09
N HIS A 118 -1.59 -9.97 20.77
CA HIS A 118 -2.00 -8.80 20.02
C HIS A 118 -3.54 -8.75 19.89
N SER A 119 -4.10 -7.57 20.04
CA SER A 119 -5.53 -7.29 19.87
C SER A 119 -5.76 -6.37 18.69
N TRP A 120 -6.80 -6.63 17.92
CA TRP A 120 -7.23 -5.77 16.81
C TRP A 120 -7.86 -4.49 17.36
N ARG A 121 -7.05 -3.45 17.49
CA ARG A 121 -7.47 -2.17 18.13
C ARG A 121 -7.27 -0.95 17.21
N TYR A 122 -6.99 -1.18 15.94
CA TYR A 122 -6.83 -0.07 15.03
C TYR A 122 -8.09 0.80 14.99
N ARG A 123 -7.89 2.11 15.09
CA ARG A 123 -8.92 3.12 14.87
C ARG A 123 -8.37 4.21 13.96
N MET A 124 -9.19 4.68 13.05
CA MET A 124 -8.87 5.86 12.27
C MET A 124 -8.63 7.04 13.20
N HIS A 125 -7.60 7.84 12.91
CA HIS A 125 -7.27 9.03 13.68
C HIS A 125 -7.99 10.29 13.16
N ILE A 126 -8.73 10.16 12.04
CA ILE A 126 -9.56 11.22 11.47
C ILE A 126 -11.02 10.79 11.53
N ALA A 127 -11.90 11.70 11.96
CA ALA A 127 -13.34 11.46 11.93
C ALA A 127 -13.85 11.46 10.49
N LEU A 128 -14.89 10.67 10.19
CA LEU A 128 -15.45 10.59 8.84
C LEU A 128 -15.96 11.95 8.35
N GLU A 129 -16.52 12.74 9.26
CA GLU A 129 -17.02 14.09 8.95
C GLU A 129 -15.89 15.02 8.51
N ASP A 130 -14.71 14.89 9.13
CA ASP A 130 -13.52 15.66 8.77
C ASP A 130 -12.92 15.15 7.46
N LEU A 131 -12.90 13.83 7.25
CA LEU A 131 -12.44 13.23 5.99
C LEU A 131 -13.25 13.72 4.79
N MET A 132 -14.56 13.90 4.96
CA MET A 132 -15.42 14.44 3.90
C MET A 132 -15.01 15.85 3.45
N LYS A 133 -14.33 16.60 4.31
CA LYS A 133 -13.86 17.98 4.04
C LYS A 133 -12.43 18.03 3.50
N GLU A 134 -11.74 16.90 3.41
CA GLU A 134 -10.37 16.80 2.87
C GLU A 134 -10.39 16.78 1.34
N ASP A 135 -10.73 17.93 0.75
CA ASP A 135 -10.97 18.05 -0.69
C ASP A 135 -9.76 17.67 -1.54
N ASP A 136 -8.55 18.09 -1.14
CA ASP A 136 -7.33 17.79 -1.89
C ASP A 136 -7.08 16.27 -1.96
N PHE A 137 -7.15 15.60 -0.82
CA PHE A 137 -6.99 14.14 -0.77
C PHE A 137 -8.09 13.43 -1.56
N ASN A 138 -9.35 13.78 -1.32
CA ASN A 138 -10.50 13.14 -1.96
C ASN A 138 -10.47 13.32 -3.47
N ASN A 139 -10.15 14.52 -3.96
CA ASN A 139 -10.06 14.80 -5.38
C ASN A 139 -8.85 14.14 -6.04
N THR A 140 -7.71 14.11 -5.37
CA THR A 140 -6.51 13.42 -5.86
C THR A 140 -6.78 11.93 -6.04
N LEU A 141 -7.32 11.27 -5.02
CA LEU A 141 -7.65 9.86 -5.08
C LEU A 141 -8.69 9.56 -6.17
N ARG A 142 -9.74 10.36 -6.25
CA ARG A 142 -10.77 10.22 -7.30
C ARG A 142 -10.17 10.33 -8.70
N ASN A 143 -9.27 11.28 -8.91
CA ASN A 143 -8.62 11.47 -10.20
C ASN A 143 -7.74 10.28 -10.57
N TYR A 144 -6.97 9.73 -9.64
CA TYR A 144 -6.18 8.53 -9.89
C TYR A 144 -7.06 7.34 -10.29
N ILE A 145 -8.17 7.12 -9.60
CA ILE A 145 -9.12 6.05 -9.91
C ILE A 145 -9.71 6.24 -11.32
N LYS A 146 -10.16 7.44 -11.64
CA LYS A 146 -10.73 7.75 -12.96
C LYS A 146 -9.71 7.60 -14.09
N GLN A 147 -8.49 8.09 -13.91
CA GLN A 147 -7.42 7.98 -14.91
C GLN A 147 -7.03 6.53 -15.18
N ALA A 148 -7.14 5.67 -14.17
CA ALA A 148 -6.92 4.23 -14.32
C ALA A 148 -8.10 3.49 -14.98
N GLY A 149 -9.20 4.17 -15.28
CA GLY A 149 -10.38 3.56 -15.90
C GLY A 149 -11.24 2.74 -14.95
N ARG A 150 -11.21 3.06 -13.66
CA ARG A 150 -11.96 2.34 -12.62
C ARG A 150 -13.06 3.18 -11.97
#